data_a00bda2f0a731c0a10aa8dee1d0d2851
#
_entry.id   a00bda2f0a731c0a10aa8dee1d0d2851
#
_cell.length_a   1.000
_cell.length_b   1.000
_cell.length_c   1.000
_cell.angle_alpha   90.00
_cell.angle_beta   90.00
_cell.angle_gamma   90.00
#
_symmetry.space_group_name_H-M   'P 1'
#
loop_
_entity.id
_entity.type
_entity.pdbx_description
1 polymer ?
#
loop_
_entity_poly.entity_id
_entity_poly.type
_entity_poly.pdbx_seq_one_letter_code
_entity_poly.pdbx_strand_id
1 'polypeptide(L)'
;PGFSVKCTKSVDISPAPCLSSFESAIILMRPSSEKSSQKIAERSRFTPRTANFLLKRVRDLAQVEKVPVSVEIVDRALAMLGIDELGLTQNDRDLLKTIIEKFNGGPVGLNTLSASLSEEEATVEEVHEPYLLQLGLIERTPRGRKVTEKAWGHLKITKDKNRKLL
;
A
#
# COMPACT_ATOMS: atom_id res chain seq x y z
N PRO A 1 -39.91 -8.11 -29.21
CA PRO A 1 -40.41 -8.67 -27.99
C PRO A 1 -39.41 -8.40 -26.85
N GLY A 2 -39.80 -7.38 -26.05
CA GLY A 2 -38.96 -6.90 -24.95
C GLY A 2 -39.20 -7.73 -23.69
N PHE A 3 -38.14 -8.06 -23.01
CA PHE A 3 -38.22 -8.53 -21.63
C PHE A 3 -37.79 -7.37 -20.69
N SER A 4 -38.83 -6.73 -20.14
CA SER A 4 -38.69 -5.78 -19.02
C SER A 4 -38.79 -6.58 -17.73
N VAL A 5 -37.68 -6.75 -17.01
CA VAL A 5 -37.70 -7.32 -15.67
C VAL A 5 -37.82 -6.15 -14.67
N LYS A 6 -39.03 -5.91 -14.22
CA LYS A 6 -39.33 -5.08 -13.04
C LYS A 6 -39.01 -5.89 -11.78
N CYS A 7 -37.97 -5.51 -11.09
CA CYS A 7 -37.66 -6.04 -9.77
C CYS A 7 -38.37 -5.16 -8.72
N THR A 8 -39.62 -5.49 -8.39
CA THR A 8 -40.33 -4.97 -7.24
C THR A 8 -40.62 -6.15 -6.30
N LYS A 9 -39.90 -6.22 -5.19
CA LYS A 9 -40.41 -6.81 -3.92
C LYS A 9 -39.53 -6.31 -2.78
N SER A 10 -40.03 -5.31 -2.09
CA SER A 10 -39.69 -5.03 -0.71
C SER A 10 -40.03 -6.25 0.14
N VAL A 11 -39.02 -6.86 0.74
CA VAL A 11 -39.22 -7.87 1.79
C VAL A 11 -39.07 -7.15 3.10
N ASP A 12 -40.21 -6.86 3.75
CA ASP A 12 -40.29 -6.48 5.15
C ASP A 12 -39.85 -7.67 6.00
N ILE A 13 -38.64 -7.61 6.51
CA ILE A 13 -38.15 -8.55 7.53
C ILE A 13 -38.29 -7.83 8.87
N SER A 14 -39.33 -8.22 9.58
CA SER A 14 -39.56 -7.88 10.98
C SER A 14 -38.37 -8.38 11.83
N PRO A 15 -37.77 -7.57 12.74
CA PRO A 15 -36.57 -7.99 13.46
C PRO A 15 -36.94 -8.94 14.59
N ALA A 16 -36.39 -10.14 14.55
CA ALA A 16 -36.42 -11.06 15.68
C ALA A 16 -35.43 -10.59 16.79
N PRO A 17 -35.79 -10.69 18.08
CA PRO A 17 -35.10 -9.98 19.18
C PRO A 17 -33.79 -10.62 19.67
N CYS A 18 -33.07 -11.39 18.86
CA CYS A 18 -31.82 -12.09 19.26
C CYS A 18 -30.60 -11.77 18.40
N LEU A 19 -30.66 -10.81 17.47
CA LEU A 19 -29.60 -10.55 16.50
C LEU A 19 -28.74 -9.29 16.80
N SER A 20 -29.01 -8.57 17.88
CA SER A 20 -28.39 -7.28 18.16
C SER A 20 -26.85 -7.31 18.37
N SER A 21 -26.32 -8.44 18.84
CA SER A 21 -24.87 -8.59 19.06
C SER A 21 -24.11 -8.95 17.77
N PHE A 22 -24.73 -9.75 16.89
CA PHE A 22 -24.12 -10.20 15.64
C PHE A 22 -24.20 -9.14 14.55
N GLU A 23 -25.31 -8.41 14.46
CA GLU A 23 -25.45 -7.30 13.51
C GLU A 23 -24.51 -6.13 13.83
N SER A 24 -24.32 -5.83 15.11
CA SER A 24 -23.33 -4.83 15.54
C SER A 24 -21.91 -5.23 15.15
N ALA A 25 -21.55 -6.50 15.22
CA ALA A 25 -20.25 -7.01 14.80
C ALA A 25 -20.06 -6.97 13.27
N ILE A 26 -21.13 -7.26 12.50
CA ILE A 26 -21.11 -7.21 11.03
C ILE A 26 -21.06 -5.75 10.52
N ILE A 27 -21.76 -4.84 11.19
CA ILE A 27 -21.74 -3.40 10.86
C ILE A 27 -20.35 -2.81 11.15
N LEU A 28 -19.70 -3.22 12.24
CA LEU A 28 -18.32 -2.83 12.55
C LEU A 28 -17.30 -3.39 11.54
N MET A 29 -17.65 -4.45 10.82
CA MET A 29 -16.77 -5.11 9.84
C MET A 29 -16.80 -4.50 8.43
N ARG A 30 -17.76 -3.65 8.11
CA ARG A 30 -17.80 -2.96 6.81
C ARG A 30 -17.07 -1.61 6.93
N PRO A 31 -16.23 -1.25 5.94
CA PRO A 31 -15.72 0.12 5.89
C PRO A 31 -16.91 1.07 5.84
N SER A 32 -16.99 1.99 6.77
CA SER A 32 -18.15 2.87 6.96
C SER A 32 -18.27 3.95 5.87
N SER A 33 -17.28 4.07 4.98
CA SER A 33 -17.31 4.96 3.84
C SER A 33 -16.56 4.40 2.64
N GLU A 34 -17.03 4.76 1.45
CA GLU A 34 -16.36 4.50 0.18
C GLU A 34 -14.91 5.01 0.18
N LYS A 35 -14.67 6.15 0.81
CA LYS A 35 -13.33 6.75 0.98
C LYS A 35 -12.36 5.83 1.74
N SER A 36 -12.83 5.13 2.77
CA SER A 36 -12.00 4.17 3.52
C SER A 36 -11.59 2.98 2.66
N SER A 37 -12.52 2.45 1.85
CA SER A 37 -12.25 1.36 0.92
C SER A 37 -11.31 1.77 -0.21
N GLN A 38 -11.51 2.95 -0.78
CA GLN A 38 -10.66 3.51 -1.82
C GLN A 38 -9.22 3.69 -1.31
N LYS A 39 -9.05 4.23 -0.12
CA LYS A 39 -7.74 4.46 0.50
C LYS A 39 -6.96 3.16 0.74
N ILE A 40 -7.64 2.07 1.14
CA ILE A 40 -7.04 0.74 1.25
C ILE A 40 -6.64 0.22 -0.13
N ALA A 41 -7.52 0.38 -1.13
CA ALA A 41 -7.26 -0.09 -2.49
C ALA A 41 -6.06 0.62 -3.13
N GLU A 42 -5.94 1.93 -2.99
CA GLU A 42 -4.81 2.72 -3.50
C GLU A 42 -3.46 2.27 -2.94
N ARG A 43 -3.43 1.78 -1.69
CA ARG A 43 -2.20 1.31 -1.02
C ARG A 43 -1.99 -0.19 -1.08
N SER A 44 -2.82 -0.91 -1.84
CA SER A 44 -2.80 -2.38 -1.93
C SER A 44 -1.82 -2.94 -2.96
N ARG A 45 -0.96 -2.11 -3.56
CA ARG A 45 -0.03 -2.51 -4.62
C ARG A 45 -0.72 -3.18 -5.81
N PHE A 46 -1.96 -2.76 -6.11
CA PHE A 46 -2.81 -3.31 -7.18
C PHE A 46 -3.04 -4.83 -7.07
N THR A 47 -2.85 -5.42 -5.89
CA THR A 47 -3.05 -6.86 -5.68
C THR A 47 -4.20 -7.14 -4.70
N PRO A 48 -5.16 -8.02 -5.05
CA PRO A 48 -6.26 -8.38 -4.16
C PRO A 48 -5.78 -9.00 -2.83
N ARG A 49 -4.67 -9.72 -2.87
CA ARG A 49 -4.06 -10.33 -1.67
C ARG A 49 -3.65 -9.28 -0.66
N THR A 50 -2.94 -8.23 -1.12
CA THR A 50 -2.51 -7.13 -0.25
C THR A 50 -3.70 -6.31 0.23
N ALA A 51 -4.69 -6.03 -0.63
CA ALA A 51 -5.92 -5.35 -0.24
C ALA A 51 -6.65 -6.08 0.89
N ASN A 52 -6.81 -7.40 0.77
CA ASN A 52 -7.44 -8.22 1.82
C ASN A 52 -6.62 -8.24 3.12
N PHE A 53 -5.29 -8.30 3.01
CA PHE A 53 -4.40 -8.22 4.16
C PHE A 53 -4.56 -6.88 4.90
N LEU A 54 -4.52 -5.76 4.18
CA LEU A 54 -4.69 -4.43 4.76
C LEU A 54 -6.08 -4.27 5.39
N LEU A 55 -7.12 -4.69 4.69
CA LEU A 55 -8.50 -4.65 5.20
C LEU A 55 -8.64 -5.44 6.50
N LYS A 56 -8.03 -6.62 6.59
CA LYS A 56 -8.04 -7.43 7.81
C LYS A 56 -7.38 -6.68 8.96
N ARG A 57 -6.20 -6.07 8.75
CA ARG A 57 -5.49 -5.30 9.78
C ARG A 57 -6.27 -4.06 10.25
N VAL A 58 -6.90 -3.36 9.32
CA VAL A 58 -7.77 -2.21 9.65
C VAL A 58 -8.96 -2.66 10.51
N ARG A 59 -9.58 -3.80 10.17
CA ARG A 59 -10.67 -4.37 10.97
C ARG A 59 -10.22 -4.79 12.36
N ASP A 60 -9.07 -5.47 12.45
CA ASP A 60 -8.51 -5.89 13.74
C ASP A 60 -8.32 -4.67 14.66
N LEU A 61 -7.78 -3.58 14.15
CA LEU A 61 -7.59 -2.33 14.90
C LEU A 61 -8.94 -1.72 15.32
N ALA A 62 -9.89 -1.60 14.38
CA ALA A 62 -11.21 -1.06 14.65
C ALA A 62 -11.96 -1.88 15.72
N GLN A 63 -11.81 -3.20 15.71
CA GLN A 63 -12.41 -4.10 16.69
C GLN A 63 -11.79 -3.93 18.07
N VAL A 64 -10.48 -3.80 18.16
CA VAL A 64 -9.76 -3.57 19.43
C VAL A 64 -10.19 -2.23 20.06
N GLU A 65 -10.31 -1.19 19.25
CA GLU A 65 -10.71 0.15 19.70
C GLU A 65 -12.24 0.30 19.85
N LYS A 66 -13.02 -0.69 19.42
CA LYS A 66 -14.50 -0.69 19.43
C LYS A 66 -15.09 0.51 18.69
N VAL A 67 -14.50 0.88 17.57
CA VAL A 67 -14.93 1.99 16.70
C VAL A 67 -15.22 1.49 15.28
N PRO A 68 -16.08 2.16 14.52
CA PRO A 68 -16.32 1.81 13.12
C PRO A 68 -15.06 2.08 12.28
N VAL A 69 -14.92 1.35 11.16
CA VAL A 69 -13.81 1.55 10.21
C VAL A 69 -13.97 2.91 9.52
N SER A 70 -13.33 3.92 10.05
CA SER A 70 -13.26 5.28 9.50
C SER A 70 -11.94 5.50 8.73
N VAL A 71 -11.81 6.63 8.05
CA VAL A 71 -10.58 7.01 7.33
C VAL A 71 -9.41 7.15 8.30
N GLU A 72 -9.66 7.68 9.50
CA GLU A 72 -8.65 7.87 10.55
C GLU A 72 -8.09 6.53 11.05
N ILE A 73 -8.97 5.52 11.22
CA ILE A 73 -8.56 4.17 11.61
C ILE A 73 -7.72 3.51 10.50
N VAL A 74 -8.10 3.74 9.22
CA VAL A 74 -7.31 3.27 8.08
C VAL A 74 -5.92 3.88 8.10
N ASP A 75 -5.80 5.21 8.29
CA ASP A 75 -4.50 5.89 8.34
C ASP A 75 -3.62 5.39 9.48
N ARG A 76 -4.20 5.20 10.66
CA ARG A 76 -3.48 4.68 11.82
C ARG A 76 -3.00 3.24 11.59
N ALA A 77 -3.86 2.38 11.04
CA ALA A 77 -3.49 1.00 10.72
C ALA A 77 -2.36 0.95 9.68
N LEU A 78 -2.42 1.77 8.63
CA LEU A 78 -1.38 1.86 7.62
C LEU A 78 -0.07 2.40 8.18
N ALA A 79 -0.14 3.42 9.05
CA ALA A 79 1.03 3.95 9.74
C ALA A 79 1.70 2.91 10.66
N MET A 80 0.91 2.12 11.41
CA MET A 80 1.41 1.01 12.22
C MET A 80 2.09 -0.08 11.39
N LEU A 81 1.63 -0.31 10.16
CA LEU A 81 2.25 -1.25 9.21
C LEU A 81 3.46 -0.64 8.47
N GLY A 82 3.77 0.63 8.71
CA GLY A 82 4.85 1.33 8.03
C GLY A 82 4.59 1.55 6.54
N ILE A 83 3.33 1.59 6.11
CA ILE A 83 2.93 1.80 4.72
C ILE A 83 2.65 3.28 4.50
N ASP A 84 3.29 3.85 3.48
CA ASP A 84 3.17 5.27 3.15
C ASP A 84 1.98 5.58 2.20
N GLU A 85 1.93 6.83 1.73
CA GLU A 85 0.87 7.31 0.85
C GLU A 85 0.84 6.61 -0.51
N LEU A 86 1.98 6.14 -1.00
CA LEU A 86 2.11 5.38 -2.25
C LEU A 86 2.04 3.86 -2.06
N GLY A 87 1.75 3.36 -0.84
CA GLY A 87 1.72 1.92 -0.57
C GLY A 87 3.11 1.28 -0.48
N LEU A 88 4.18 2.09 -0.30
CA LEU A 88 5.53 1.60 -0.11
C LEU A 88 5.72 1.09 1.31
N THR A 89 6.37 -0.06 1.43
CA THR A 89 6.82 -0.60 2.71
C THR A 89 8.12 0.06 3.15
N GLN A 90 8.56 -0.23 4.38
CA GLN A 90 9.85 0.25 4.86
C GLN A 90 10.99 -0.22 3.97
N ASN A 91 11.01 -1.50 3.57
CA ASN A 91 12.05 -2.06 2.71
C ASN A 91 12.12 -1.37 1.34
N ASP A 92 10.97 -1.01 0.74
CA ASP A 92 10.94 -0.26 -0.53
C ASP A 92 11.58 1.12 -0.37
N ARG A 93 11.26 1.81 0.74
CA ARG A 93 11.85 3.12 1.03
C ARG A 93 13.35 3.02 1.30
N ASP A 94 13.79 1.98 2.00
CA ASP A 94 15.22 1.77 2.30
C ASP A 94 16.00 1.40 1.03
N LEU A 95 15.37 0.68 0.08
CA LEU A 95 15.93 0.43 -1.24
C LEU A 95 16.14 1.76 -2.00
N LEU A 96 15.12 2.60 -2.10
CA LEU A 96 15.21 3.90 -2.75
C LEU A 96 16.24 4.80 -2.08
N LYS A 97 16.25 4.88 -0.74
CA LYS A 97 17.24 5.64 0.03
C LYS A 97 18.67 5.16 -0.23
N THR A 98 18.87 3.84 -0.23
CA THR A 98 20.19 3.26 -0.51
C THR A 98 20.72 3.68 -1.89
N ILE A 99 19.88 3.64 -2.93
CA ILE A 99 20.30 4.10 -4.26
C ILE A 99 20.59 5.61 -4.25
N ILE A 100 19.80 6.39 -3.55
CA ILE A 100 19.97 7.84 -3.47
C ILE A 100 21.22 8.22 -2.67
N GLU A 101 21.37 7.70 -1.46
CA GLU A 101 22.39 8.12 -0.53
C GLU A 101 23.77 7.52 -0.83
N LYS A 102 23.83 6.21 -1.13
CA LYS A 102 25.09 5.52 -1.38
C LYS A 102 25.57 5.69 -2.84
N PHE A 103 24.64 5.76 -3.79
CA PHE A 103 24.96 5.74 -5.22
C PHE A 103 24.51 7.01 -5.97
N ASN A 104 24.10 8.05 -5.23
CA ASN A 104 23.71 9.36 -5.79
C ASN A 104 22.60 9.27 -6.87
N GLY A 105 21.68 8.29 -6.71
CA GLY A 105 20.59 8.03 -7.65
C GLY A 105 21.04 7.44 -8.98
N GLY A 106 22.32 7.10 -9.14
CA GLY A 106 22.93 6.58 -10.37
C GLY A 106 22.58 5.10 -10.62
N PRO A 107 23.00 4.56 -11.77
CA PRO A 107 22.74 3.18 -12.09
C PRO A 107 23.50 2.22 -11.15
N VAL A 108 22.78 1.32 -10.48
CA VAL A 108 23.31 0.34 -9.53
C VAL A 108 22.96 -1.07 -9.99
N GLY A 109 23.93 -1.98 -9.98
CA GLY A 109 23.71 -3.39 -10.27
C GLY A 109 22.86 -4.07 -9.17
N LEU A 110 22.10 -5.10 -9.55
CA LEU A 110 21.24 -5.85 -8.62
C LEU A 110 22.03 -6.42 -7.44
N ASN A 111 23.16 -7.09 -7.72
CA ASN A 111 24.04 -7.69 -6.71
C ASN A 111 24.56 -6.66 -5.68
N THR A 112 24.92 -5.47 -6.15
CA THR A 112 25.38 -4.39 -5.27
C THR A 112 24.25 -3.87 -4.39
N LEU A 113 23.04 -3.81 -4.94
CA LEU A 113 21.85 -3.35 -4.23
C LEU A 113 21.41 -4.35 -3.17
N SER A 114 21.32 -5.65 -3.52
CA SER A 114 20.97 -6.73 -2.61
C SER A 114 21.97 -6.86 -1.46
N ALA A 115 23.26 -6.81 -1.75
CA ALA A 115 24.32 -6.80 -0.74
C ALA A 115 24.23 -5.58 0.20
N SER A 116 23.86 -4.40 -0.34
CA SER A 116 23.72 -3.17 0.45
C SER A 116 22.52 -3.17 1.38
N LEU A 117 21.50 -3.95 1.07
CA LEU A 117 20.25 -4.11 1.83
C LEU A 117 20.25 -5.35 2.71
N SER A 118 21.23 -6.25 2.53
CA SER A 118 21.25 -7.59 3.14
C SER A 118 20.01 -8.43 2.78
N GLU A 119 19.54 -8.26 1.54
CA GLU A 119 18.39 -8.96 0.97
C GLU A 119 18.84 -9.86 -0.19
N GLU A 120 18.08 -10.92 -0.47
CA GLU A 120 18.33 -11.76 -1.63
C GLU A 120 18.02 -11.02 -2.94
N GLU A 121 18.80 -11.25 -3.99
CA GLU A 121 18.60 -10.65 -5.31
C GLU A 121 17.21 -10.94 -5.86
N ALA A 122 16.73 -12.18 -5.73
CA ALA A 122 15.40 -12.59 -6.15
C ALA A 122 14.30 -11.78 -5.44
N THR A 123 14.45 -11.51 -4.15
CA THR A 123 13.50 -10.69 -3.38
C THR A 123 13.46 -9.26 -3.91
N VAL A 124 14.61 -8.66 -4.17
CA VAL A 124 14.68 -7.30 -4.73
C VAL A 124 14.05 -7.26 -6.12
N GLU A 125 14.36 -8.23 -6.99
CA GLU A 125 13.88 -8.25 -8.38
C GLU A 125 12.40 -8.63 -8.52
N GLU A 126 11.91 -9.58 -7.73
CA GLU A 126 10.55 -10.11 -7.88
C GLU A 126 9.50 -9.41 -7.00
N VAL A 127 9.91 -8.89 -5.84
CA VAL A 127 8.98 -8.31 -4.86
C VAL A 127 9.00 -6.78 -4.88
N HIS A 128 10.18 -6.17 -4.84
CA HIS A 128 10.32 -4.72 -4.70
C HIS A 128 10.34 -3.99 -6.05
N GLU A 129 11.16 -4.44 -6.98
CA GLU A 129 11.40 -3.77 -8.26
C GLU A 129 10.14 -3.59 -9.11
N PRO A 130 9.25 -4.60 -9.28
CA PRO A 130 8.09 -4.46 -10.18
C PRO A 130 7.15 -3.34 -9.76
N TYR A 131 6.93 -3.21 -8.46
CA TYR A 131 6.05 -2.16 -7.93
C TYR A 131 6.67 -0.77 -8.06
N LEU A 132 7.95 -0.64 -7.77
CA LEU A 132 8.68 0.63 -7.92
C LEU A 132 8.78 1.07 -9.38
N LEU A 133 8.94 0.13 -10.33
CA LEU A 133 8.88 0.40 -11.77
C LEU A 133 7.49 0.88 -12.20
N GLN A 134 6.43 0.21 -11.72
CA GLN A 134 5.06 0.56 -12.03
C GLN A 134 4.68 1.96 -11.55
N LEU A 135 5.18 2.36 -10.37
CA LEU A 135 5.03 3.71 -9.85
C LEU A 135 5.92 4.73 -10.56
N GLY A 136 6.88 4.27 -11.37
CA GLY A 136 7.87 5.12 -12.03
C GLY A 136 8.84 5.78 -11.05
N LEU A 137 9.17 5.12 -9.93
CA LEU A 137 10.15 5.58 -8.95
C LEU A 137 11.56 5.14 -9.28
N ILE A 138 11.70 4.03 -10.01
CA ILE A 138 12.97 3.54 -10.55
C ILE A 138 12.85 3.28 -12.04
N GLU A 139 13.98 3.25 -12.72
CA GLU A 139 14.14 2.88 -14.12
C GLU A 139 15.16 1.77 -14.26
N ARG A 140 14.88 0.80 -15.13
CA ARG A 140 15.81 -0.26 -15.50
C ARG A 140 16.66 0.20 -16.69
N THR A 141 17.96 0.29 -16.49
CA THR A 141 18.91 0.67 -17.52
C THR A 141 19.88 -0.49 -17.80
N PRO A 142 20.58 -0.51 -18.95
CA PRO A 142 21.60 -1.55 -19.22
C PRO A 142 22.74 -1.60 -18.20
N ARG A 143 22.97 -0.50 -17.46
CA ARG A 143 23.99 -0.40 -16.42
C ARG A 143 23.48 -0.71 -15.02
N GLY A 144 22.17 -0.95 -14.85
CA GLY A 144 21.53 -1.22 -13.56
C GLY A 144 20.29 -0.36 -13.31
N ARG A 145 19.89 -0.29 -12.06
CA ARG A 145 18.68 0.40 -11.59
C ARG A 145 19.02 1.86 -11.23
N LYS A 146 18.21 2.79 -11.71
CA LYS A 146 18.36 4.23 -11.47
C LYS A 146 17.09 4.79 -10.86
N VAL A 147 17.23 5.70 -9.90
CA VAL A 147 16.10 6.39 -9.27
C VAL A 147 15.67 7.58 -10.11
N THR A 148 14.36 7.76 -10.26
CA THR A 148 13.75 8.90 -10.99
C THR A 148 13.61 10.13 -10.10
N GLU A 149 13.39 11.30 -10.70
CA GLU A 149 13.14 12.54 -9.94
C GLU A 149 11.88 12.47 -9.07
N LYS A 150 10.90 11.67 -9.49
CA LYS A 150 9.68 11.41 -8.71
C LYS A 150 9.98 10.79 -7.36
N ALA A 151 10.93 9.87 -7.29
CA ALA A 151 11.32 9.24 -6.02
C ALA A 151 12.08 10.20 -5.11
N TRP A 152 12.92 11.09 -5.66
CA TRP A 152 13.56 12.15 -4.88
C TRP A 152 12.51 13.04 -4.21
N GLY A 153 11.50 13.46 -4.98
CA GLY A 153 10.40 14.29 -4.47
C GLY A 153 9.58 13.57 -3.38
N HIS A 154 9.28 12.28 -3.57
CA HIS A 154 8.51 11.50 -2.61
C HIS A 154 9.23 11.31 -1.27
N LEU A 155 10.52 11.01 -1.31
CA LEU A 155 11.34 10.86 -0.09
C LEU A 155 11.76 12.21 0.52
N LYS A 156 11.42 13.34 -0.11
CA LYS A 156 11.79 14.69 0.33
C LYS A 156 13.32 14.86 0.50
N ILE A 157 14.10 14.11 -0.27
CA ILE A 157 15.56 14.18 -0.24
C ILE A 157 15.99 15.17 -1.34
N THR A 158 16.67 16.24 -0.95
CA THR A 158 17.24 17.20 -1.90
C THR A 158 18.43 16.59 -2.62
N LYS A 159 18.47 16.75 -3.94
CA LYS A 159 19.59 16.33 -4.76
C LYS A 159 20.76 17.29 -4.48
N ASP A 160 21.66 16.93 -3.59
CA ASP A 160 22.90 17.68 -3.37
C ASP A 160 23.76 17.61 -4.65
N LYS A 161 23.71 18.67 -5.47
CA LYS A 161 24.52 18.80 -6.69
C LYS A 161 26.03 18.82 -6.44
N ASN A 162 26.47 18.90 -5.19
CA ASN A 162 27.88 19.13 -4.82
C ASN A 162 28.58 17.91 -4.16
N ARG A 163 27.95 16.75 -4.08
CA ARG A 163 28.64 15.54 -3.61
C ARG A 163 29.48 14.96 -4.74
N LYS A 164 30.62 15.62 -5.07
CA LYS A 164 31.69 14.98 -5.83
C LYS A 164 32.22 13.83 -4.98
N LEU A 165 32.14 12.63 -5.54
CA LEU A 165 32.83 11.45 -5.00
C LEU A 165 34.33 11.79 -5.01
N LEU A 166 34.94 11.80 -3.83
CA LEU A 166 36.38 11.74 -3.67
C LEU A 166 36.87 10.34 -4.01
#